data_0245e530cea6d1ae9d54ecec1b868f9b
#
_entry.id   0245e530cea6d1ae9d54ecec1b868f9b
#
_cell.length_a   1.000
_cell.length_b   1.000
_cell.length_c   1.000
_cell.angle_alpha   90.00
_cell.angle_beta   90.00
_cell.angle_gamma   90.00
#
_symmetry.space_group_name_H-M   'P 1'
#
loop_
_entity.id
_entity.type
_entity.pdbx_description
1 polymer ?
#
loop_
_entity_poly.entity_id
_entity_poly.type
_entity_poly.pdbx_seq_one_letter_code
_entity_poly.pdbx_strand_id
1 'polypeptide(L)'
;AFDRLFITSSSKTKLGFPEVNLGIMPGYGGSGRAYGRIGTKAVLDMMVTGRPIGSMDAIKTGLADELVGDADDLDEAMRKWIIGCKGEKPILIQLETVVDATEIVAARDKYLKRLRADHTPAPAAIIDHVENFGHDKSAMSAGEIEVFPNLMVSSASKNLRRVFYLTDAVRRSARGASNIKRLHVVGAG
;
A
#
# COMPACT_ATOMS: atom_id res chain seq x y z
N ALA A 1 -15.25 4.87 -0.43
CA ALA A 1 -15.14 3.94 -1.54
C ALA A 1 -15.60 4.64 -2.81
N PHE A 2 -14.92 4.38 -3.91
CA PHE A 2 -15.22 4.97 -5.21
C PHE A 2 -15.69 3.86 -6.15
N ASP A 3 -16.57 4.18 -7.07
CA ASP A 3 -17.14 3.22 -8.01
C ASP A 3 -16.15 2.90 -9.15
N ARG A 4 -15.26 3.84 -9.48
CA ARG A 4 -14.21 3.65 -10.48
C ARG A 4 -12.97 4.45 -10.11
N LEU A 5 -11.81 3.90 -10.38
CA LEU A 5 -10.51 4.53 -10.16
C LEU A 5 -9.80 4.78 -11.49
N PHE A 6 -9.73 6.05 -11.86
CA PHE A 6 -8.93 6.51 -12.98
C PHE A 6 -7.51 6.82 -12.53
N ILE A 7 -6.55 6.55 -13.38
CA ILE A 7 -5.14 6.78 -13.07
C ILE A 7 -4.40 7.35 -14.30
N THR A 8 -3.52 8.32 -14.06
CA THR A 8 -2.75 8.91 -15.17
C THR A 8 -1.56 8.05 -15.56
N SER A 9 -1.14 8.13 -16.81
CA SER A 9 0.04 7.42 -17.35
C SER A 9 1.38 7.99 -16.88
N SER A 10 1.37 9.08 -16.09
CA SER A 10 2.57 9.73 -15.59
C SER A 10 3.47 8.77 -14.82
N SER A 11 4.77 8.81 -15.07
CA SER A 11 5.78 8.04 -14.33
C SER A 11 5.85 8.41 -12.85
N LYS A 12 5.33 9.59 -12.48
CA LYS A 12 5.23 10.08 -11.09
C LYS A 12 4.04 9.47 -10.35
N THR A 13 3.03 8.96 -11.08
CA THR A 13 1.84 8.36 -10.46
C THR A 13 2.20 7.01 -9.86
N LYS A 14 1.98 6.88 -8.56
CA LYS A 14 2.28 5.67 -7.79
C LYS A 14 1.14 5.38 -6.83
N LEU A 15 0.79 4.10 -6.70
CA LEU A 15 -0.15 3.58 -5.71
C LEU A 15 0.56 2.58 -4.81
N GLY A 16 0.29 2.62 -3.51
CA GLY A 16 0.92 1.70 -2.58
C GLY A 16 0.47 1.89 -1.15
N PHE A 17 0.95 1.02 -0.28
CA PHE A 17 0.70 1.02 1.16
C PHE A 17 2.04 1.12 1.89
N PRO A 18 2.56 2.33 2.13
CA PRO A 18 3.87 2.51 2.75
C PRO A 18 3.89 2.29 4.26
N GLU A 19 2.76 1.98 4.88
CA GLU A 19 2.54 1.89 6.32
C GLU A 19 3.50 0.93 7.01
N VAL A 20 3.84 -0.19 6.37
CA VAL A 20 4.78 -1.19 6.90
C VAL A 20 6.16 -0.60 7.19
N ASN A 21 6.59 0.42 6.42
CA ASN A 21 7.85 1.12 6.65
C ASN A 21 7.86 1.94 7.95
N LEU A 22 6.69 2.19 8.51
CA LEU A 22 6.49 2.83 9.82
C LEU A 22 6.15 1.83 10.91
N GLY A 23 6.20 0.52 10.61
CA GLY A 23 5.88 -0.56 11.53
C GLY A 23 4.39 -0.67 11.87
N ILE A 24 3.52 -0.23 10.97
CA ILE A 24 2.07 -0.32 11.08
C ILE A 24 1.49 -0.99 9.83
N MET A 25 0.21 -1.31 9.86
CA MET A 25 -0.53 -1.82 8.70
C MET A 25 -1.40 -0.73 8.06
N PRO A 26 -1.85 -0.91 6.81
CA PRO A 26 -2.87 -0.05 6.21
C PRO A 26 -4.13 0.02 7.06
N GLY A 27 -4.73 1.20 7.14
CA GLY A 27 -5.95 1.46 7.88
C GLY A 27 -7.06 2.08 7.01
N TYR A 28 -8.13 2.56 7.65
CA TYR A 28 -9.29 3.19 7.00
C TYR A 28 -9.96 2.29 5.94
N GLY A 29 -9.96 0.98 6.12
CA GLY A 29 -10.48 -0.01 5.18
C GLY A 29 -9.61 -0.15 3.92
N GLY A 30 -8.36 0.30 3.96
CA GLY A 30 -7.43 0.21 2.84
C GLY A 30 -7.11 -1.22 2.48
N SER A 31 -6.87 -2.08 3.48
CA SER A 31 -6.57 -3.49 3.28
C SER A 31 -7.72 -4.22 2.59
N GLY A 32 -8.94 -4.09 3.11
CA GLY A 32 -10.11 -4.79 2.58
C GLY A 32 -10.52 -4.33 1.18
N ARG A 33 -10.40 -3.01 0.91
CA ARG A 33 -10.68 -2.49 -0.44
C ARG A 33 -9.68 -2.95 -1.49
N ALA A 34 -8.40 -2.97 -1.15
CA ALA A 34 -7.39 -3.46 -2.06
C ALA A 34 -7.50 -4.97 -2.24
N TYR A 35 -7.67 -5.71 -1.14
CA TYR A 35 -7.83 -7.16 -1.17
C TYR A 35 -8.97 -7.59 -2.10
N GLY A 36 -10.15 -6.99 -1.95
CA GLY A 36 -11.31 -7.28 -2.79
C GLY A 36 -11.14 -6.92 -4.29
N ARG A 37 -10.09 -6.18 -4.65
CA ARG A 37 -9.78 -5.84 -6.05
C ARG A 37 -8.68 -6.68 -6.66
N ILE A 38 -7.64 -6.98 -5.90
CA ILE A 38 -6.40 -7.55 -6.46
C ILE A 38 -6.02 -8.92 -5.88
N GLY A 39 -6.80 -9.43 -4.93
CA GLY A 39 -6.63 -10.77 -4.35
C GLY A 39 -5.43 -10.90 -3.40
N THR A 40 -5.25 -12.12 -2.88
CA THR A 40 -4.31 -12.44 -1.79
C THR A 40 -2.87 -12.07 -2.14
N LYS A 41 -2.35 -12.57 -3.26
CA LYS A 41 -0.93 -12.39 -3.62
C LYS A 41 -0.55 -10.93 -3.81
N ALA A 42 -1.29 -10.23 -4.66
CA ALA A 42 -0.94 -8.86 -5.04
C ALA A 42 -1.07 -7.90 -3.85
N VAL A 43 -2.11 -8.07 -3.02
CA VAL A 43 -2.29 -7.24 -1.83
C VAL A 43 -1.20 -7.47 -0.80
N LEU A 44 -0.79 -8.72 -0.56
CA LEU A 44 0.30 -9.04 0.35
C LEU A 44 1.63 -8.47 -0.15
N ASP A 45 1.93 -8.63 -1.45
CA ASP A 45 3.14 -8.04 -2.04
C ASP A 45 3.20 -6.52 -1.81
N MET A 46 2.09 -5.81 -1.96
CA MET A 46 2.03 -4.36 -1.75
C MET A 46 2.13 -3.97 -0.28
N MET A 47 1.32 -4.59 0.60
CA MET A 47 1.23 -4.18 2.00
C MET A 47 2.45 -4.59 2.82
N VAL A 48 3.00 -5.79 2.57
CA VAL A 48 4.15 -6.32 3.33
C VAL A 48 5.46 -5.66 2.91
N THR A 49 5.59 -5.29 1.64
CA THR A 49 6.82 -4.63 1.16
C THR A 49 6.80 -3.11 1.27
N GLY A 50 5.62 -2.51 1.32
CA GLY A 50 5.45 -1.05 1.27
C GLY A 50 5.89 -0.43 -0.06
N ARG A 51 6.13 -1.24 -1.10
CA ARG A 51 6.58 -0.76 -2.41
C ARG A 51 5.40 -0.29 -3.24
N PRO A 52 5.45 0.94 -3.73
CA PRO A 52 4.41 1.43 -4.63
C PRO A 52 4.54 0.80 -6.01
N ILE A 53 3.40 0.59 -6.67
CA ILE A 53 3.32 0.19 -8.09
C ILE A 53 3.04 1.38 -8.99
N GLY A 54 3.44 1.28 -10.26
CA GLY A 54 3.15 2.28 -11.28
C GLY A 54 1.76 2.10 -11.89
N SER A 55 1.38 3.05 -12.75
CA SER A 55 0.06 3.08 -13.37
C SER A 55 -0.25 1.81 -14.18
N MET A 56 0.71 1.34 -14.99
CA MET A 56 0.52 0.14 -15.81
C MET A 56 0.30 -1.12 -14.95
N ASP A 57 1.06 -1.25 -13.85
CA ASP A 57 0.88 -2.38 -12.94
C ASP A 57 -0.44 -2.28 -12.17
N ALA A 58 -0.89 -1.06 -11.83
CA ALA A 58 -2.17 -0.84 -11.18
C ALA A 58 -3.35 -1.27 -12.08
N ILE A 59 -3.29 -0.98 -13.37
CA ILE A 59 -4.28 -1.48 -14.34
C ILE A 59 -4.19 -3.01 -14.48
N LYS A 60 -2.98 -3.53 -14.67
CA LYS A 60 -2.75 -4.97 -14.85
C LYS A 60 -3.23 -5.81 -13.67
N THR A 61 -3.08 -5.31 -12.45
CA THR A 61 -3.55 -5.99 -11.23
C THR A 61 -5.03 -5.77 -10.95
N GLY A 62 -5.71 -4.84 -11.62
CA GLY A 62 -7.09 -4.48 -11.32
C GLY A 62 -7.24 -3.50 -10.15
N LEU A 63 -6.13 -2.97 -9.61
CA LEU A 63 -6.19 -1.96 -8.55
C LEU A 63 -6.78 -0.64 -9.07
N ALA A 64 -6.50 -0.27 -10.31
CA ALA A 64 -7.14 0.83 -11.03
C ALA A 64 -7.94 0.32 -12.24
N ASP A 65 -8.97 1.06 -12.63
CA ASP A 65 -9.92 0.64 -13.65
C ASP A 65 -9.62 1.21 -15.03
N GLU A 66 -9.04 2.41 -15.09
CA GLU A 66 -8.81 3.10 -16.36
C GLU A 66 -7.53 3.93 -16.33
N LEU A 67 -6.74 3.80 -17.40
CA LEU A 67 -5.55 4.59 -17.63
C LEU A 67 -5.88 5.75 -18.57
N VAL A 68 -5.62 6.96 -18.13
CA VAL A 68 -5.74 8.18 -18.95
C VAL A 68 -4.34 8.74 -19.29
N GLY A 69 -4.26 9.55 -20.33
CA GLY A 69 -3.00 10.08 -20.84
C GLY A 69 -2.25 10.88 -19.79
N ASP A 70 -2.76 12.04 -19.44
CA ASP A 70 -2.21 12.88 -18.38
C ASP A 70 -3.31 13.49 -17.48
N ALA A 71 -2.92 14.47 -16.65
CA ALA A 71 -3.86 15.03 -15.68
C ALA A 71 -4.98 15.85 -16.33
N ASP A 72 -4.73 16.45 -17.49
CA ASP A 72 -5.71 17.30 -18.20
C ASP A 72 -6.83 16.45 -18.84
N ASP A 73 -6.51 15.21 -19.22
CA ASP A 73 -7.48 14.25 -19.76
C ASP A 73 -8.39 13.62 -18.70
N LEU A 74 -8.00 13.72 -17.42
CA LEU A 74 -8.66 13.01 -16.32
C LEU A 74 -10.10 13.49 -16.10
N ASP A 75 -10.32 14.80 -16.11
CA ASP A 75 -11.65 15.40 -15.92
C ASP A 75 -12.60 15.02 -17.05
N GLU A 76 -12.11 15.00 -18.29
CA GLU A 76 -12.91 14.61 -19.44
C GLU A 76 -13.28 13.12 -19.39
N ALA A 77 -12.33 12.25 -19.08
CA ALA A 77 -12.55 10.82 -18.94
C ALA A 77 -13.58 10.52 -17.84
N MET A 78 -13.45 11.14 -16.67
CA MET A 78 -14.38 10.99 -15.56
C MET A 78 -15.80 11.47 -15.93
N ARG A 79 -15.93 12.65 -16.56
CA ARG A 79 -17.23 13.18 -17.00
C ARG A 79 -17.89 12.28 -18.02
N LYS A 80 -17.13 11.80 -19.01
CA LYS A 80 -17.62 10.88 -20.04
C LYS A 80 -18.16 9.59 -19.43
N TRP A 81 -17.42 9.04 -18.48
CA TRP A 81 -17.86 7.83 -17.77
C TRP A 81 -19.11 8.07 -16.94
N ILE A 82 -19.19 9.15 -16.15
CA ILE A 82 -20.37 9.50 -15.32
C ILE A 82 -21.62 9.67 -16.18
N ILE A 83 -21.51 10.40 -17.30
CA ILE A 83 -22.61 10.60 -18.24
C ILE A 83 -23.03 9.26 -18.86
N GLY A 84 -22.04 8.40 -19.18
CA GLY A 84 -22.29 7.05 -19.72
C GLY A 84 -23.06 6.13 -18.78
N CYS A 85 -22.95 6.34 -17.46
CA CYS A 85 -23.69 5.55 -16.46
C CYS A 85 -25.20 5.87 -16.41
N LYS A 86 -25.66 6.96 -17.04
CA LYS A 86 -27.09 7.36 -17.13
C LYS A 86 -27.85 7.34 -15.79
N GLY A 87 -27.15 7.62 -14.68
CA GLY A 87 -27.72 7.59 -13.34
C GLY A 87 -27.80 6.21 -12.69
N GLU A 88 -27.41 5.15 -13.38
CA GLU A 88 -27.30 3.82 -12.81
C GLU A 88 -25.99 3.67 -12.02
N LYS A 89 -26.05 2.98 -10.87
CA LYS A 89 -24.83 2.62 -10.14
C LYS A 89 -24.09 1.53 -10.92
N PRO A 90 -22.81 1.76 -11.24
CA PRO A 90 -22.01 0.72 -11.89
C PRO A 90 -21.88 -0.50 -10.97
N ILE A 91 -21.97 -1.67 -11.54
CA ILE A 91 -21.70 -2.92 -10.83
C ILE A 91 -20.18 -2.97 -10.58
N LEU A 92 -19.78 -2.84 -9.33
CA LEU A 92 -18.39 -3.06 -8.94
C LEU A 92 -18.08 -4.56 -9.10
N ILE A 93 -17.10 -4.87 -9.92
CA ILE A 93 -16.55 -6.23 -9.96
C ILE A 93 -15.82 -6.43 -8.61
N GLN A 94 -16.48 -7.08 -7.67
CA GLN A 94 -15.81 -7.59 -6.48
C GLN A 94 -15.31 -8.98 -6.83
N LEU A 95 -13.99 -9.18 -6.72
CA LEU A 95 -13.44 -10.51 -6.74
C LEU A 95 -14.01 -11.28 -5.54
N GLU A 96 -14.29 -12.57 -5.74
CA GLU A 96 -14.63 -13.44 -4.62
C GLU A 96 -13.50 -13.36 -3.59
N THR A 97 -13.88 -13.07 -2.34
CA THR A 97 -12.93 -12.98 -1.23
C THR A 97 -12.62 -14.37 -0.69
N VAL A 98 -12.01 -15.21 -1.52
CA VAL A 98 -11.45 -16.49 -1.07
C VAL A 98 -9.99 -16.28 -0.75
N VAL A 99 -9.63 -16.50 0.51
CA VAL A 99 -8.24 -16.43 0.95
C VAL A 99 -7.49 -17.63 0.37
N ASP A 100 -6.51 -17.36 -0.47
CA ASP A 100 -5.65 -18.41 -1.00
C ASP A 100 -4.59 -18.81 0.04
N ALA A 101 -4.80 -19.95 0.68
CA ALA A 101 -3.91 -20.48 1.70
C ALA A 101 -2.49 -20.75 1.17
N THR A 102 -2.35 -21.10 -0.11
CA THR A 102 -1.03 -21.35 -0.69
C THR A 102 -0.23 -20.07 -0.84
N GLU A 103 -0.89 -18.96 -1.18
CA GLU A 103 -0.27 -17.64 -1.26
C GLU A 103 0.06 -17.08 0.14
N ILE A 104 -0.72 -17.40 1.17
CA ILE A 104 -0.40 -17.07 2.56
C ILE A 104 0.90 -17.75 2.99
N VAL A 105 1.01 -19.08 2.77
CA VAL A 105 2.22 -19.85 3.08
C VAL A 105 3.43 -19.29 2.32
N ALA A 106 3.27 -19.04 1.02
CA ALA A 106 4.32 -18.47 0.19
C ALA A 106 4.78 -17.07 0.68
N ALA A 107 3.82 -16.23 1.10
CA ALA A 107 4.14 -14.91 1.66
C ALA A 107 4.90 -15.02 2.98
N ARG A 108 4.52 -15.92 3.90
CA ARG A 108 5.25 -16.15 5.14
C ARG A 108 6.69 -16.58 4.86
N ASP A 109 6.89 -17.55 3.96
CA ASP A 109 8.24 -18.01 3.61
C ASP A 109 9.06 -16.91 2.94
N LYS A 110 8.48 -16.18 2.01
CA LYS A 110 9.16 -15.12 1.24
C LYS A 110 9.55 -13.92 2.10
N TYR A 111 8.65 -13.46 2.97
CA TYR A 111 8.81 -12.19 3.66
C TYR A 111 9.26 -12.31 5.11
N LEU A 112 8.87 -13.36 5.84
CA LEU A 112 9.18 -13.45 7.28
C LEU A 112 10.48 -14.18 7.58
N LYS A 113 10.95 -15.06 6.70
CA LYS A 113 12.14 -15.94 6.93
C LYS A 113 13.40 -15.18 7.36
N ARG A 114 13.58 -13.94 6.91
CA ARG A 114 14.77 -13.12 7.20
C ARG A 114 14.50 -11.98 8.16
N LEU A 115 13.28 -11.83 8.63
CA LEU A 115 12.88 -10.76 9.53
C LEU A 115 12.95 -11.22 10.97
N ARG A 116 13.34 -10.32 11.84
CA ARG A 116 13.22 -10.52 13.28
C ARG A 116 11.86 -10.03 13.72
N ALA A 117 11.02 -10.93 14.22
CA ALA A 117 9.64 -10.63 14.61
C ALA A 117 9.53 -9.54 15.67
N ASP A 118 10.50 -9.47 16.60
CA ASP A 118 10.59 -8.45 17.64
C ASP A 118 10.93 -7.05 17.09
N HIS A 119 11.65 -6.99 15.97
CA HIS A 119 12.03 -5.71 15.34
C HIS A 119 11.04 -5.24 14.26
N THR A 120 10.36 -6.16 13.60
CA THR A 120 9.47 -5.88 12.47
C THR A 120 8.18 -6.68 12.55
N PRO A 121 7.28 -6.40 13.53
CA PRO A 121 6.05 -7.17 13.71
C PRO A 121 5.00 -6.92 12.61
N ALA A 122 5.02 -5.78 11.94
CA ALA A 122 3.99 -5.38 10.99
C ALA A 122 3.83 -6.35 9.80
N PRO A 123 4.89 -6.87 9.14
CA PRO A 123 4.74 -7.84 8.07
C PRO A 123 3.96 -9.09 8.46
N ALA A 124 4.25 -9.68 9.63
CA ALA A 124 3.54 -10.83 10.13
C ALA A 124 2.07 -10.50 10.43
N ALA A 125 1.82 -9.38 11.12
CA ALA A 125 0.47 -8.93 11.44
C ALA A 125 -0.37 -8.65 10.18
N ILE A 126 0.22 -8.15 9.10
CA ILE A 126 -0.46 -7.93 7.80
C ILE A 126 -0.86 -9.28 7.18
N ILE A 127 0.04 -10.26 7.19
CA ILE A 127 -0.26 -11.58 6.63
C ILE A 127 -1.36 -12.27 7.47
N ASP A 128 -1.24 -12.24 8.79
CA ASP A 128 -2.24 -12.79 9.71
C ASP A 128 -3.61 -12.11 9.53
N HIS A 129 -3.61 -10.80 9.32
CA HIS A 129 -4.83 -10.04 9.06
C HIS A 129 -5.55 -10.50 7.79
N VAL A 130 -4.81 -10.67 6.68
CA VAL A 130 -5.39 -11.18 5.43
C VAL A 130 -5.87 -12.62 5.58
N GLU A 131 -5.10 -13.48 6.25
CA GLU A 131 -5.47 -14.88 6.50
C GLU A 131 -6.75 -14.99 7.31
N ASN A 132 -6.85 -14.23 8.40
CA ASN A 132 -7.97 -14.36 9.35
C ASN A 132 -9.25 -13.65 8.89
N PHE A 133 -9.13 -12.56 8.16
CA PHE A 133 -10.26 -11.67 7.83
C PHE A 133 -10.55 -11.52 6.34
N GLY A 134 -9.68 -12.01 5.44
CA GLY A 134 -9.79 -11.78 3.99
C GLY A 134 -11.04 -12.35 3.35
N HIS A 135 -11.73 -13.27 4.01
CA HIS A 135 -12.98 -13.87 3.55
C HIS A 135 -14.19 -12.94 3.63
N ASP A 136 -14.10 -11.83 4.38
CA ASP A 136 -15.18 -10.85 4.55
C ASP A 136 -14.63 -9.43 4.65
N LYS A 137 -15.18 -8.52 3.84
CA LYS A 137 -14.75 -7.11 3.80
C LYS A 137 -15.01 -6.35 5.10
N SER A 138 -16.13 -6.66 5.78
CA SER A 138 -16.47 -6.01 7.05
C SER A 138 -15.57 -6.52 8.15
N ALA A 139 -15.27 -7.84 8.13
CA ALA A 139 -14.31 -8.45 9.04
C ALA A 139 -12.90 -7.86 8.87
N MET A 140 -12.45 -7.63 7.63
CA MET A 140 -11.18 -6.94 7.39
C MET A 140 -11.15 -5.53 7.99
N SER A 141 -12.22 -4.76 7.83
CA SER A 141 -12.30 -3.41 8.40
C SER A 141 -12.31 -3.44 9.94
N ALA A 142 -13.00 -4.40 10.53
CA ALA A 142 -13.00 -4.59 11.99
C ALA A 142 -11.62 -5.03 12.51
N GLY A 143 -10.96 -5.96 11.80
CA GLY A 143 -9.62 -6.42 12.13
C GLY A 143 -8.56 -5.31 12.04
N GLU A 144 -8.70 -4.34 11.11
CA GLU A 144 -7.84 -3.15 11.09
C GLU A 144 -7.93 -2.37 12.41
N ILE A 145 -9.13 -2.19 12.95
CA ILE A 145 -9.36 -1.46 14.20
C ILE A 145 -8.71 -2.18 15.39
N GLU A 146 -8.65 -3.49 15.36
CA GLU A 146 -8.02 -4.31 16.38
C GLU A 146 -6.49 -4.31 16.28
N VAL A 147 -5.95 -4.56 15.07
CA VAL A 147 -4.52 -4.80 14.85
C VAL A 147 -3.72 -3.52 14.79
N PHE A 148 -4.23 -2.49 14.11
CA PHE A 148 -3.52 -1.24 13.88
C PHE A 148 -3.04 -0.54 15.16
N PRO A 149 -3.88 -0.36 16.22
CA PRO A 149 -3.45 0.31 17.44
C PRO A 149 -2.32 -0.43 18.16
N ASN A 150 -2.36 -1.77 18.17
CA ASN A 150 -1.33 -2.59 18.79
C ASN A 150 0.04 -2.41 18.09
N LEU A 151 0.04 -2.36 16.77
CA LEU A 151 1.25 -2.04 16.01
C LEU A 151 1.73 -0.60 16.28
N MET A 152 0.82 0.37 16.29
CA MET A 152 1.12 1.79 16.44
C MET A 152 1.80 2.12 17.76
N VAL A 153 1.46 1.44 18.84
CA VAL A 153 2.06 1.64 20.18
C VAL A 153 3.32 0.80 20.40
N SER A 154 3.64 -0.12 19.50
CA SER A 154 4.83 -0.98 19.59
C SER A 154 6.14 -0.18 19.61
N SER A 155 7.17 -0.73 20.25
CA SER A 155 8.52 -0.15 20.21
C SER A 155 9.08 -0.09 18.79
N ALA A 156 8.79 -1.11 17.97
CA ALA A 156 9.19 -1.16 16.57
C ALA A 156 8.62 0.04 15.78
N SER A 157 7.31 0.29 15.86
CA SER A 157 6.68 1.41 15.17
C SER A 157 7.21 2.76 15.70
N LYS A 158 7.37 2.93 17.02
CA LYS A 158 7.94 4.15 17.60
C LYS A 158 9.33 4.43 17.03
N ASN A 159 10.19 3.41 16.96
CA ASN A 159 11.55 3.56 16.45
C ASN A 159 11.58 3.85 14.95
N LEU A 160 10.79 3.14 14.13
CA LEU A 160 10.71 3.36 12.69
C LEU A 160 10.19 4.77 12.36
N ARG A 161 9.18 5.25 13.05
CA ARG A 161 8.70 6.63 12.92
C ARG A 161 9.78 7.65 13.32
N ARG A 162 10.52 7.39 14.39
CA ARG A 162 11.65 8.26 14.79
C ARG A 162 12.71 8.31 13.68
N VAL A 163 13.10 7.17 13.13
CA VAL A 163 14.06 7.12 12.01
C VAL A 163 13.52 7.86 10.79
N PHE A 164 12.23 7.70 10.47
CA PHE A 164 11.59 8.45 9.38
C PHE A 164 11.72 9.97 9.57
N TYR A 165 11.35 10.50 10.73
CA TYR A 165 11.45 11.94 11.01
C TYR A 165 12.89 12.44 11.01
N LEU A 166 13.84 11.69 11.57
CA LEU A 166 15.25 12.05 11.55
C LEU A 166 15.80 12.11 10.12
N THR A 167 15.46 11.10 9.30
CA THR A 167 15.86 11.05 7.89
C THR A 167 15.26 12.22 7.10
N ASP A 168 14.00 12.54 7.33
CA ASP A 168 13.34 13.68 6.68
C ASP A 168 13.95 15.02 7.11
N ALA A 169 14.27 15.19 8.39
CA ALA A 169 14.95 16.39 8.89
C ALA A 169 16.32 16.58 8.23
N VAL A 170 17.13 15.52 8.10
CA VAL A 170 18.42 15.56 7.40
C VAL A 170 18.23 15.91 5.92
N ARG A 171 17.27 15.30 5.25
CA ARG A 171 16.96 15.63 3.83
C ARG A 171 16.54 17.08 3.64
N ARG A 172 15.78 17.64 4.57
CA ARG A 172 15.36 19.05 4.52
C ARG A 172 16.53 19.99 4.75
N SER A 173 17.41 19.70 5.71
CA SER A 173 18.60 20.52 5.97
C SER A 173 19.61 20.50 4.82
N ALA A 174 19.64 19.44 4.05
CA ALA A 174 20.49 19.32 2.86
C ALA A 174 19.98 20.12 1.64
N ARG A 175 18.73 20.60 1.67
CA ARG A 175 18.16 21.44 0.60
C ARG A 175 18.81 22.83 0.66
N GLY A 176 19.79 23.10 -0.17
CA GLY A 176 20.52 24.36 -0.21
C GLY A 176 22.03 24.24 -0.05
N ALA A 177 22.53 23.07 0.28
CA ALA A 177 23.98 22.78 0.30
C ALA A 177 24.51 22.59 -1.15
N SER A 178 24.52 23.66 -1.95
CA SER A 178 24.69 23.57 -3.42
C SER A 178 26.13 23.61 -3.92
N ASN A 179 27.16 23.80 -3.08
CA ASN A 179 28.52 24.04 -3.55
C ASN A 179 29.59 23.04 -3.06
N ILE A 180 29.17 21.86 -2.60
CA ILE A 180 30.14 20.81 -2.23
C ILE A 180 30.64 20.13 -3.51
N LYS A 181 31.88 20.43 -3.91
CA LYS A 181 32.51 19.83 -5.10
C LYS A 181 33.15 18.47 -4.84
N ARG A 182 33.48 18.16 -3.61
CA ARG A 182 34.07 16.85 -3.19
C ARG A 182 33.63 16.53 -1.77
N LEU A 183 33.24 15.27 -1.57
CA LEU A 183 32.93 14.68 -0.27
C LEU A 183 33.84 13.46 -0.04
N HIS A 184 34.56 13.44 1.07
CA HIS A 184 35.28 12.27 1.52
C HIS A 184 34.53 11.69 2.73
N VAL A 185 34.11 10.42 2.62
CA VAL A 185 33.47 9.70 3.71
C VAL A 185 34.47 8.68 4.25
N VAL A 186 34.87 8.83 5.51
CA VAL A 186 35.76 7.93 6.22
C VAL A 186 34.97 7.24 7.33
N GLY A 187 34.96 5.91 7.32
CA GLY A 187 34.33 5.13 8.39
C GLY A 187 32.79 5.13 8.33
N ALA A 188 32.21 4.90 7.17
CA ALA A 188 30.79 4.59 7.01
C ALA A 188 30.55 3.08 7.13
N GLY A 189 30.87 2.53 8.28
CA GLY A 189 30.59 1.11 8.62
C GLY A 189 29.18 0.92 9.18
#